data_4b876ffae5d3a58930411cbd211e26a0
#
_entry.id   4b876ffae5d3a58930411cbd211e26a0
#
_cell.length_a   1.000
_cell.length_b   1.000
_cell.length_c   1.000
_cell.angle_alpha   90.00
_cell.angle_beta   90.00
_cell.angle_gamma   90.00
#
_symmetry.space_group_name_H-M   'P 1'
#
loop_
_entity.id
_entity.type
_entity.pdbx_description
1 polymer ?
#
loop_
_entity_poly.entity_id
_entity_poly.type
_entity_poly.pdbx_seq_one_letter_code
_entity_poly.pdbx_strand_id
1 'polypeptide(L)'
;YISTLVFYYLAGFMASFSITFGTHAVCSSVIADWFVEKREQISGIVFSGAGFGAAIWVFAAGQLFKVVDFKGCYRILSIFILAIGLFSVICLIKDPKKMGQKPLGWDNAGAASDAGAAVDVPGVSKSEALRSPAFWVLALALLFVCMSGSAYMSYAPSWWQANGLDAPAAANWNAIYLVISGAVLLIVGKVFAKAGPSIFTVIVCVAFVAAMACMVALNGHPATLILVGCVVFAALAYPLNASIPGLIGQSVFGGRDFAAISATLMTSVYVGQALTAPVMNAFLATE
;
A
#
# COMPACT_ATOMS: atom_id res chain seq x y z
N TYR A 1 0.76 26.90 10.71
CA TYR A 1 -0.61 27.43 10.86
C TYR A 1 -1.58 26.47 11.58
N ILE A 2 -1.12 25.32 12.05
CA ILE A 2 -1.93 24.46 12.90
C ILE A 2 -1.76 24.99 14.34
N SER A 3 -2.57 25.96 14.71
CA SER A 3 -2.52 26.58 16.04
C SER A 3 -3.50 25.97 17.04
N THR A 4 -4.43 25.15 16.55
CA THR A 4 -5.44 24.50 17.38
C THR A 4 -5.61 23.04 17.00
N LEU A 5 -6.00 22.23 17.96
CA LEU A 5 -6.27 20.79 17.81
C LEU A 5 -7.27 20.51 16.68
N VAL A 6 -8.25 21.39 16.50
CA VAL A 6 -9.26 21.28 15.44
C VAL A 6 -8.64 21.33 14.04
N PHE A 7 -7.73 22.25 13.79
CA PHE A 7 -7.01 22.32 12.49
C PHE A 7 -6.12 21.10 12.25
N TYR A 8 -5.54 20.52 13.31
CA TYR A 8 -4.77 19.28 13.19
C TYR A 8 -5.65 18.11 12.73
N TYR A 9 -6.81 17.91 13.36
CA TYR A 9 -7.75 16.86 12.94
C TYR A 9 -8.31 17.10 11.55
N LEU A 10 -8.63 18.35 11.21
CA LEU A 10 -9.10 18.70 9.87
C LEU A 10 -8.04 18.41 8.80
N ALA A 11 -6.80 18.76 9.04
CA ALA A 11 -5.68 18.46 8.13
C ALA A 11 -5.48 16.94 7.98
N GLY A 12 -5.55 16.17 9.07
CA GLY A 12 -5.49 14.72 9.04
C GLY A 12 -6.64 14.10 8.25
N PHE A 13 -7.86 14.61 8.43
CA PHE A 13 -9.03 14.17 7.67
C PHE A 13 -8.86 14.44 6.17
N MET A 14 -8.47 15.65 5.79
CA MET A 14 -8.23 16.02 4.39
C MET A 14 -7.11 15.19 3.75
N ALA A 15 -6.03 14.92 4.49
CA ALA A 15 -4.94 14.07 4.02
C ALA A 15 -5.41 12.63 3.80
N SER A 16 -6.17 12.05 4.72
CA SER A 16 -6.72 10.70 4.59
C SER A 16 -7.70 10.59 3.44
N PHE A 17 -8.55 11.60 3.26
CA PHE A 17 -9.47 11.70 2.13
C PHE A 17 -8.70 11.71 0.79
N SER A 18 -7.66 12.53 0.69
CA SER A 18 -6.78 12.62 -0.48
C SER A 18 -6.10 11.28 -0.80
N ILE A 19 -5.59 10.58 0.21
CA ILE A 19 -4.97 9.26 0.02
C ILE A 19 -5.99 8.25 -0.50
N THR A 20 -7.18 8.20 0.07
CA THR A 20 -8.22 7.23 -0.33
C THR A 20 -8.65 7.43 -1.78
N PHE A 21 -8.92 8.66 -2.19
CA PHE A 21 -9.36 8.97 -3.56
C PHE A 21 -8.22 9.11 -4.57
N GLY A 22 -6.99 9.38 -4.12
CA GLY A 22 -5.85 9.63 -5.00
C GLY A 22 -4.97 8.42 -5.28
N THR A 23 -5.16 7.29 -4.59
CA THR A 23 -4.22 6.17 -4.68
C THR A 23 -4.83 4.88 -5.21
N HIS A 24 -5.04 3.89 -4.35
CA HIS A 24 -5.37 2.53 -4.77
C HIS A 24 -6.66 2.41 -5.58
N ALA A 25 -7.71 3.12 -5.21
CA ALA A 25 -9.01 3.01 -5.88
C ALA A 25 -8.94 3.55 -7.32
N VAL A 26 -8.36 4.74 -7.50
CA VAL A 26 -8.22 5.36 -8.83
C VAL A 26 -7.23 4.60 -9.69
N CYS A 27 -6.06 4.23 -9.16
CA CYS A 27 -5.08 3.45 -9.92
C CYS A 27 -5.66 2.10 -10.36
N SER A 28 -6.38 1.40 -9.49
CA SER A 28 -7.01 0.12 -9.82
C SER A 28 -8.10 0.26 -10.89
N SER A 29 -8.91 1.33 -10.84
CA SER A 29 -9.93 1.57 -11.87
C SER A 29 -9.30 1.90 -13.22
N VAL A 30 -8.29 2.76 -13.25
CA VAL A 30 -7.56 3.10 -14.49
C VAL A 30 -6.91 1.84 -15.10
N ILE A 31 -6.27 1.00 -14.27
CA ILE A 31 -5.70 -0.27 -14.73
C ILE A 31 -6.80 -1.18 -15.30
N ALA A 32 -7.94 -1.27 -14.63
CA ALA A 32 -9.06 -2.08 -15.09
C ALA A 32 -9.64 -1.61 -16.42
N ASP A 33 -9.66 -0.31 -16.67
CA ASP A 33 -10.17 0.29 -17.90
C ASP A 33 -9.22 0.11 -19.09
N TRP A 34 -7.90 0.14 -18.85
CA TRP A 34 -6.89 0.07 -19.91
C TRP A 34 -6.35 -1.32 -20.20
N PHE A 35 -6.44 -2.26 -19.26
CA PHE A 35 -5.82 -3.58 -19.35
C PHE A 35 -6.82 -4.69 -19.04
N VAL A 36 -7.03 -5.60 -19.98
CA VAL A 36 -7.83 -6.83 -19.81
C VAL A 36 -6.92 -7.99 -19.40
N GLU A 37 -5.79 -8.13 -20.10
CA GLU A 37 -4.77 -9.12 -19.79
C GLU A 37 -3.70 -8.58 -18.85
N LYS A 38 -3.07 -9.46 -18.07
CA LYS A 38 -1.90 -9.16 -17.20
C LYS A 38 -2.12 -8.06 -16.16
N ARG A 39 -3.38 -7.83 -15.76
CA ARG A 39 -3.72 -6.80 -14.75
C ARG A 39 -2.89 -6.91 -13.49
N GLU A 40 -2.64 -8.12 -13.00
CA GLU A 40 -1.85 -8.39 -11.79
C GLU A 40 -0.40 -7.90 -11.93
N GLN A 41 0.22 -8.19 -13.07
CA GLN A 41 1.60 -7.77 -13.34
C GLN A 41 1.71 -6.25 -13.46
N ILE A 42 0.76 -5.64 -14.17
CA ILE A 42 0.71 -4.19 -14.38
C ILE A 42 0.41 -3.48 -13.07
N SER A 43 -0.50 -4.00 -12.25
CA SER A 43 -0.77 -3.48 -10.91
C SER A 43 0.50 -3.48 -10.04
N GLY A 44 1.30 -4.55 -10.08
CA GLY A 44 2.58 -4.60 -9.38
C GLY A 44 3.54 -3.49 -9.82
N ILE A 45 3.64 -3.25 -11.13
CA ILE A 45 4.48 -2.18 -11.69
C ILE A 45 3.98 -0.80 -11.26
N VAL A 46 2.67 -0.54 -11.39
CA VAL A 46 2.08 0.76 -11.01
C VAL A 46 2.23 1.02 -9.52
N PHE A 47 1.93 0.04 -8.67
CA PHE A 47 2.05 0.19 -7.22
C PHE A 47 3.49 0.23 -6.73
N SER A 48 4.46 -0.28 -7.48
CA SER A 48 5.88 -0.09 -7.16
C SER A 48 6.29 1.38 -7.16
N GLY A 49 5.60 2.20 -7.95
CA GLY A 49 5.75 3.65 -7.97
C GLY A 49 5.52 4.29 -6.59
N ALA A 50 4.70 3.69 -5.72
CA ALA A 50 4.51 4.18 -4.36
C ALA A 50 5.79 4.04 -3.52
N GLY A 51 6.52 2.92 -3.63
CA GLY A 51 7.80 2.70 -2.93
C GLY A 51 8.90 3.62 -3.43
N PHE A 52 9.13 3.64 -4.74
CA PHE A 52 10.16 4.51 -5.34
C PHE A 52 9.82 5.99 -5.17
N GLY A 53 8.55 6.37 -5.36
CA GLY A 53 8.08 7.74 -5.15
C GLY A 53 8.29 8.18 -3.70
N ALA A 54 7.95 7.34 -2.73
CA ALA A 54 8.17 7.64 -1.32
C ALA A 54 9.66 7.82 -1.01
N ALA A 55 10.55 6.97 -1.55
CA ALA A 55 11.99 7.10 -1.37
C ALA A 55 12.53 8.43 -1.93
N ILE A 56 12.10 8.82 -3.14
CA ILE A 56 12.48 10.09 -3.77
C ILE A 56 12.02 11.26 -2.89
N TRP A 57 10.77 11.23 -2.40
CA TRP A 57 10.22 12.30 -1.58
C TRP A 57 10.86 12.40 -0.20
N VAL A 58 11.18 11.28 0.45
CA VAL A 58 11.93 11.27 1.72
C VAL A 58 13.31 11.89 1.54
N PHE A 59 14.01 11.51 0.48
CA PHE A 59 15.31 12.08 0.16
C PHE A 59 15.21 13.60 -0.14
N ALA A 60 14.29 13.99 -1.01
CA ALA A 60 14.07 15.40 -1.37
C ALA A 60 13.70 16.25 -0.15
N ALA A 61 12.80 15.76 0.69
CA ALA A 61 12.44 16.45 1.94
C ALA A 61 13.64 16.59 2.88
N GLY A 62 14.46 15.54 3.02
CA GLY A 62 15.68 15.57 3.82
C GLY A 62 16.70 16.63 3.36
N GLN A 63 16.85 16.85 2.04
CA GLN A 63 17.69 17.93 1.51
C GLN A 63 17.04 19.31 1.72
N LEU A 64 15.72 19.38 1.53
CA LEU A 64 14.97 20.63 1.67
C LEU A 64 15.03 21.17 3.10
N PHE A 65 14.94 20.30 4.11
CA PHE A 65 15.06 20.68 5.53
C PHE A 65 16.42 21.28 5.92
N LYS A 66 17.46 21.10 5.11
CA LYS A 66 18.76 21.73 5.34
C LYS A 66 18.79 23.20 4.91
N VAL A 67 17.88 23.61 4.03
CA VAL A 67 17.88 24.92 3.37
C VAL A 67 16.67 25.77 3.80
N VAL A 68 15.55 25.13 4.12
CA VAL A 68 14.28 25.79 4.40
C VAL A 68 13.73 25.29 5.73
N ASP A 69 12.99 26.14 6.42
CA ASP A 69 12.29 25.76 7.64
C ASP A 69 11.17 24.71 7.35
N PHE A 70 10.68 24.06 8.39
CA PHE A 70 9.63 23.04 8.30
C PHE A 70 8.40 23.51 7.52
N LYS A 71 7.95 24.76 7.74
CA LYS A 71 6.79 25.34 7.04
C LYS A 71 7.07 25.57 5.56
N GLY A 72 8.26 26.04 5.22
CA GLY A 72 8.70 26.24 3.85
C GLY A 72 8.77 24.91 3.08
N CYS A 73 9.34 23.87 3.70
CA CYS A 73 9.41 22.54 3.12
C CYS A 73 8.01 22.02 2.75
N TYR A 74 7.05 22.04 3.68
CA TYR A 74 5.69 21.59 3.40
C TYR A 74 4.97 22.41 2.33
N ARG A 75 5.21 23.71 2.24
CA ARG A 75 4.64 24.56 1.17
C ARG A 75 5.19 24.15 -0.20
N ILE A 76 6.50 23.98 -0.32
CA ILE A 76 7.14 23.56 -1.59
C ILE A 76 6.61 22.17 -2.02
N LEU A 77 6.60 21.21 -1.10
CA LEU A 77 6.09 19.87 -1.37
C LEU A 77 4.62 19.89 -1.78
N SER A 78 3.78 20.68 -1.12
CA SER A 78 2.35 20.81 -1.44
C SER A 78 2.12 21.37 -2.84
N ILE A 79 2.87 22.40 -3.24
CA ILE A 79 2.77 22.98 -4.59
C ILE A 79 3.20 21.95 -5.64
N PHE A 80 4.25 21.19 -5.37
CA PHE A 80 4.77 20.17 -6.29
C PHE A 80 3.78 19.01 -6.46
N ILE A 81 3.20 18.51 -5.36
CA ILE A 81 2.19 17.46 -5.38
C ILE A 81 0.94 17.93 -6.14
N LEU A 82 0.50 19.16 -5.90
CA LEU A 82 -0.65 19.74 -6.61
C LEU A 82 -0.38 19.86 -8.11
N ALA A 83 0.80 20.36 -8.51
CA ALA A 83 1.17 20.50 -9.91
C ALA A 83 1.23 19.13 -10.62
N ILE A 84 1.89 18.12 -10.03
CA ILE A 84 1.97 16.78 -10.60
C ILE A 84 0.58 16.12 -10.64
N GLY A 85 -0.22 16.27 -9.57
CA GLY A 85 -1.57 15.71 -9.49
C GLY A 85 -2.49 16.29 -10.58
N LEU A 86 -2.52 17.61 -10.74
CA LEU A 86 -3.30 18.28 -11.79
C LEU A 86 -2.82 17.88 -13.18
N PHE A 87 -1.51 17.85 -13.42
CA PHE A 87 -0.95 17.40 -14.69
C PHE A 87 -1.37 15.96 -14.99
N SER A 88 -1.30 15.07 -14.03
CA SER A 88 -1.68 13.66 -14.19
C SER A 88 -3.16 13.51 -14.54
N VAL A 89 -4.05 14.22 -13.83
CA VAL A 89 -5.50 14.13 -14.05
C VAL A 89 -5.89 14.74 -15.42
N ILE A 90 -5.32 15.87 -15.78
CA ILE A 90 -5.71 16.59 -17.02
C ILE A 90 -5.09 15.95 -18.26
N CYS A 91 -3.83 15.52 -18.17
CA CYS A 91 -3.06 15.10 -19.34
C CYS A 91 -2.96 13.58 -19.50
N LEU A 92 -2.85 12.82 -18.38
CA LEU A 92 -2.53 11.39 -18.44
C LEU A 92 -3.73 10.49 -18.20
N ILE A 93 -4.62 10.81 -17.26
CA ILE A 93 -5.77 9.96 -16.93
C ILE A 93 -6.89 10.24 -17.93
N LYS A 94 -7.04 9.36 -18.92
CA LYS A 94 -8.08 9.42 -19.94
C LYS A 94 -8.81 8.09 -20.02
N ASP A 95 -10.10 8.15 -20.31
CA ASP A 95 -10.93 6.96 -20.54
C ASP A 95 -10.68 6.44 -21.98
N PRO A 96 -10.28 5.16 -22.15
CA PRO A 96 -10.06 4.57 -23.47
C PRO A 96 -11.29 4.69 -24.37
N LYS A 97 -12.50 4.58 -23.80
CA LYS A 97 -13.75 4.70 -24.55
C LYS A 97 -13.93 6.09 -25.17
N LYS A 98 -13.55 7.14 -24.44
CA LYS A 98 -13.61 8.52 -24.94
C LYS A 98 -12.56 8.81 -26.01
N MET A 99 -11.49 8.04 -26.04
CA MET A 99 -10.42 8.13 -27.04
C MET A 99 -10.66 7.23 -28.25
N GLY A 100 -11.73 6.44 -28.27
CA GLY A 100 -11.99 5.46 -29.33
C GLY A 100 -10.98 4.32 -29.36
N GLN A 101 -10.25 4.09 -28.27
CA GLN A 101 -9.25 3.03 -28.15
C GLN A 101 -9.83 1.82 -27.39
N LYS A 102 -9.42 0.63 -27.81
CA LYS A 102 -9.76 -0.60 -27.10
C LYS A 102 -8.71 -0.86 -26.00
N PRO A 103 -9.13 -1.42 -24.86
CA PRO A 103 -8.21 -1.86 -23.81
C PRO A 103 -7.19 -2.88 -24.33
N LEU A 104 -5.98 -2.88 -23.80
CA LEU A 104 -4.94 -3.81 -24.20
C LEU A 104 -5.35 -5.25 -23.81
N GLY A 105 -5.31 -6.17 -24.77
CA GLY A 105 -5.77 -7.56 -24.60
C GLY A 105 -7.26 -7.76 -24.90
N TRP A 106 -7.97 -6.74 -25.39
CA TRP A 106 -9.38 -6.84 -25.75
C TRP A 106 -9.64 -7.87 -26.85
N ASP A 107 -8.80 -7.92 -27.86
CA ASP A 107 -9.00 -8.81 -29.01
C ASP A 107 -8.77 -10.30 -28.64
N ASN A 108 -7.97 -10.59 -27.62
CA ASN A 108 -7.76 -11.94 -27.07
C ASN A 108 -8.88 -12.36 -26.11
N ALA A 109 -9.55 -11.41 -25.48
CA ALA A 109 -10.72 -11.62 -24.62
C ALA A 109 -12.04 -11.54 -25.42
N GLY A 110 -11.96 -11.05 -26.67
CA GLY A 110 -13.08 -10.58 -27.47
C GLY A 110 -13.96 -11.65 -28.10
N ALA A 111 -13.71 -12.92 -27.89
CA ALA A 111 -14.71 -13.96 -28.23
C ALA A 111 -15.83 -14.07 -27.17
N ALA A 112 -15.65 -13.41 -26.00
CA ALA A 112 -16.61 -13.50 -24.88
C ALA A 112 -17.36 -12.20 -24.58
N SER A 113 -17.07 -11.07 -25.25
CA SER A 113 -17.59 -9.76 -24.83
C SER A 113 -18.28 -8.91 -25.92
N ASP A 114 -18.72 -9.52 -27.01
CA ASP A 114 -19.50 -8.83 -28.07
C ASP A 114 -21.00 -8.67 -27.73
N ALA A 115 -21.37 -8.98 -26.52
CA ALA A 115 -22.70 -8.68 -26.03
C ALA A 115 -22.57 -7.74 -24.84
N GLY A 116 -23.30 -6.65 -24.82
CA GLY A 116 -23.63 -5.87 -23.62
C GLY A 116 -24.42 -6.66 -22.56
N ALA A 117 -24.29 -8.00 -22.59
CA ALA A 117 -24.68 -8.93 -21.56
C ALA A 117 -23.52 -9.02 -20.55
N ALA A 118 -23.78 -8.81 -19.28
CA ALA A 118 -22.87 -9.11 -18.20
C ALA A 118 -22.25 -10.49 -18.46
N VAL A 119 -20.95 -10.52 -18.79
CA VAL A 119 -20.22 -11.78 -18.84
C VAL A 119 -20.44 -12.42 -17.48
N ASP A 120 -20.96 -13.62 -17.46
CA ASP A 120 -21.16 -14.37 -16.21
C ASP A 120 -19.78 -14.78 -15.68
N VAL A 121 -19.10 -13.78 -15.10
CA VAL A 121 -17.78 -13.97 -14.51
C VAL A 121 -17.97 -14.85 -13.29
N PRO A 122 -17.34 -16.02 -13.23
CA PRO A 122 -17.50 -16.91 -12.09
C PRO A 122 -17.10 -16.20 -10.80
N GLY A 123 -17.98 -16.23 -9.82
CA GLY A 123 -17.78 -15.57 -8.53
C GLY A 123 -19.08 -15.45 -7.75
N VAL A 124 -18.92 -15.09 -6.46
CA VAL A 124 -20.04 -14.87 -5.57
C VAL A 124 -20.53 -13.43 -5.61
N SER A 125 -21.82 -13.24 -5.36
CA SER A 125 -22.38 -11.88 -5.19
C SER A 125 -21.88 -11.25 -3.89
N LYS A 126 -21.89 -9.91 -3.80
CA LYS A 126 -21.53 -9.18 -2.57
C LYS A 126 -22.32 -9.65 -1.35
N SER A 127 -23.62 -9.90 -1.53
CA SER A 127 -24.50 -10.34 -0.43
C SER A 127 -24.15 -11.74 0.07
N GLU A 128 -23.78 -12.65 -0.82
CA GLU A 128 -23.31 -14.00 -0.48
C GLU A 128 -21.94 -13.95 0.20
N ALA A 129 -21.01 -13.13 -0.32
CA ALA A 129 -19.71 -12.94 0.28
C ALA A 129 -19.83 -12.45 1.72
N LEU A 130 -20.63 -11.42 1.99
CA LEU A 130 -20.85 -10.87 3.34
C LEU A 130 -21.50 -11.87 4.33
N ARG A 131 -22.26 -12.84 3.83
CA ARG A 131 -22.85 -13.91 4.65
C ARG A 131 -21.87 -15.06 4.90
N SER A 132 -20.80 -15.15 4.13
CA SER A 132 -19.79 -16.20 4.27
C SER A 132 -18.88 -15.91 5.47
N PRO A 133 -18.65 -16.89 6.36
CA PRO A 133 -17.66 -16.74 7.44
C PRO A 133 -16.25 -16.51 6.90
N ALA A 134 -15.93 -17.00 5.70
CA ALA A 134 -14.64 -16.77 5.06
C ALA A 134 -14.36 -15.28 4.82
N PHE A 135 -15.40 -14.48 4.51
CA PHE A 135 -15.26 -13.03 4.35
C PHE A 135 -14.79 -12.36 5.66
N TRP A 136 -15.42 -12.68 6.78
CA TRP A 136 -15.12 -12.06 8.06
C TRP A 136 -13.78 -12.51 8.63
N VAL A 137 -13.40 -13.78 8.42
CA VAL A 137 -12.06 -14.26 8.79
C VAL A 137 -10.99 -13.52 7.99
N LEU A 138 -11.19 -13.35 6.67
CA LEU A 138 -10.27 -12.60 5.81
C LEU A 138 -10.23 -11.12 6.21
N ALA A 139 -11.39 -10.50 6.47
CA ALA A 139 -11.48 -9.12 6.89
C ALA A 139 -10.74 -8.85 8.21
N LEU A 140 -10.89 -9.75 9.21
CA LEU A 140 -10.15 -9.68 10.47
C LEU A 140 -8.63 -9.92 10.26
N ALA A 141 -8.27 -10.89 9.45
CA ALA A 141 -6.86 -11.13 9.12
C ALA A 141 -6.21 -9.90 8.48
N LEU A 142 -6.87 -9.30 7.50
CA LEU A 142 -6.41 -8.08 6.83
C LEU A 142 -6.30 -6.90 7.82
N LEU A 143 -7.27 -6.75 8.74
CA LEU A 143 -7.24 -5.72 9.77
C LEU A 143 -5.96 -5.82 10.61
N PHE A 144 -5.67 -7.01 11.18
CA PHE A 144 -4.51 -7.19 12.04
C PHE A 144 -3.19 -7.09 11.27
N VAL A 145 -3.12 -7.67 10.08
CA VAL A 145 -1.93 -7.62 9.23
C VAL A 145 -1.61 -6.19 8.83
N CYS A 146 -2.61 -5.42 8.39
CA CYS A 146 -2.40 -4.03 7.98
C CYS A 146 -2.14 -3.10 9.18
N MET A 147 -2.72 -3.38 10.34
CA MET A 147 -2.37 -2.69 11.59
C MET A 147 -0.90 -2.90 11.93
N SER A 148 -0.42 -4.14 11.89
CA SER A 148 0.97 -4.47 12.20
C SER A 148 1.96 -3.87 11.19
N GLY A 149 1.65 -3.92 9.89
CA GLY A 149 2.49 -3.32 8.86
C GLY A 149 2.54 -1.80 8.95
N SER A 150 1.43 -1.14 9.30
CA SER A 150 1.39 0.31 9.55
C SER A 150 2.16 0.68 10.80
N ALA A 151 2.12 -0.16 11.84
CA ALA A 151 2.94 0.02 13.04
C ALA A 151 4.43 0.00 12.68
N TYR A 152 4.88 -0.99 11.90
CA TYR A 152 6.24 -1.03 11.42
C TYR A 152 6.64 0.25 10.68
N MET A 153 5.86 0.63 9.66
CA MET A 153 6.17 1.82 8.85
C MET A 153 6.27 3.10 9.68
N SER A 154 5.40 3.26 10.67
CA SER A 154 5.32 4.49 11.47
C SER A 154 6.35 4.54 12.60
N TYR A 155 6.67 3.41 13.22
CA TYR A 155 7.47 3.38 14.44
C TYR A 155 8.87 2.81 14.27
N ALA A 156 9.19 2.11 13.15
CA ALA A 156 10.51 1.52 12.94
C ALA A 156 11.66 2.54 13.02
N PRO A 157 11.59 3.73 12.39
CA PRO A 157 12.67 4.70 12.51
C PRO A 157 12.88 5.20 13.95
N SER A 158 11.81 5.39 14.72
CA SER A 158 11.89 5.78 16.12
C SER A 158 12.45 4.66 17.00
N TRP A 159 12.07 3.42 16.71
CA TRP A 159 12.61 2.24 17.38
C TRP A 159 14.11 2.08 17.14
N TRP A 160 14.57 2.27 15.91
CA TRP A 160 16.01 2.22 15.61
C TRP A 160 16.78 3.31 16.34
N GLN A 161 16.21 4.52 16.45
CA GLN A 161 16.82 5.61 17.22
C GLN A 161 16.87 5.29 18.71
N ALA A 162 15.81 4.72 19.29
CA ALA A 162 15.79 4.26 20.67
C ALA A 162 16.83 3.16 20.96
N ASN A 163 17.22 2.40 19.93
CA ASN A 163 18.25 1.36 20.00
C ASN A 163 19.66 1.85 19.58
N GLY A 164 19.89 3.17 19.55
CA GLY A 164 21.21 3.76 19.41
C GLY A 164 21.61 4.23 18.01
N LEU A 165 20.67 4.24 17.03
CA LEU A 165 20.92 4.92 15.75
C LEU A 165 20.69 6.43 15.89
N ASP A 166 21.52 7.21 15.22
CA ASP A 166 21.25 8.63 15.03
C ASP A 166 20.10 8.85 14.02
N ALA A 167 19.44 9.99 14.09
CA ALA A 167 18.30 10.31 13.25
C ALA A 167 18.61 10.26 11.74
N PRO A 168 19.78 10.75 11.25
CA PRO A 168 20.16 10.61 9.85
C PRO A 168 20.34 9.15 9.40
N ALA A 169 20.96 8.30 10.22
CA ALA A 169 21.10 6.89 9.88
C ALA A 169 19.76 6.16 9.85
N ALA A 170 18.87 6.41 10.81
CA ALA A 170 17.52 5.86 10.81
C ALA A 170 16.73 6.27 9.55
N ALA A 171 16.84 7.52 9.12
CA ALA A 171 16.23 8.01 7.90
C ALA A 171 16.80 7.31 6.64
N ASN A 172 18.12 7.09 6.59
CA ASN A 172 18.77 6.37 5.49
C ASN A 172 18.29 4.91 5.40
N TRP A 173 18.22 4.20 6.53
CA TRP A 173 17.69 2.84 6.57
C TRP A 173 16.23 2.77 6.16
N ASN A 174 15.43 3.76 6.54
CA ASN A 174 14.04 3.85 6.07
C ASN A 174 13.94 4.10 4.55
N ALA A 175 14.81 4.93 3.99
CA ALA A 175 14.88 5.12 2.54
C ALA A 175 15.25 3.82 1.80
N ILE A 176 16.24 3.07 2.32
CA ILE A 176 16.63 1.75 1.78
C ILE A 176 15.44 0.78 1.82
N TYR A 177 14.72 0.72 2.94
CA TYR A 177 13.49 -0.06 3.08
C TYR A 177 12.46 0.27 1.99
N LEU A 178 12.21 1.55 1.72
CA LEU A 178 11.25 1.98 0.72
C LEU A 178 11.68 1.60 -0.70
N VAL A 179 12.97 1.73 -1.03
CA VAL A 179 13.52 1.31 -2.33
C VAL A 179 13.37 -0.19 -2.54
N ILE A 180 13.75 -1.00 -1.54
CA ILE A 180 13.63 -2.46 -1.62
C ILE A 180 12.16 -2.86 -1.72
N SER A 181 11.26 -2.21 -0.97
CA SER A 181 9.82 -2.45 -1.04
C SER A 181 9.25 -2.17 -2.44
N GLY A 182 9.68 -1.07 -3.06
CA GLY A 182 9.33 -0.77 -4.45
C GLY A 182 9.81 -1.84 -5.42
N ALA A 183 11.05 -2.32 -5.27
CA ALA A 183 11.60 -3.39 -6.10
C ALA A 183 10.85 -4.73 -5.89
N VAL A 184 10.47 -5.04 -4.66
CA VAL A 184 9.66 -6.23 -4.35
C VAL A 184 8.30 -6.16 -5.05
N LEU A 185 7.63 -5.01 -5.04
CA LEU A 185 6.34 -4.85 -5.71
C LEU A 185 6.41 -5.08 -7.22
N LEU A 186 7.52 -4.79 -7.89
CA LEU A 186 7.71 -5.08 -9.32
C LEU A 186 7.62 -6.57 -9.64
N ILE A 187 8.03 -7.43 -8.72
CA ILE A 187 8.08 -8.88 -8.94
C ILE A 187 6.91 -9.63 -8.31
N VAL A 188 6.15 -8.98 -7.42
CA VAL A 188 5.04 -9.59 -6.66
C VAL A 188 4.04 -10.29 -7.58
N GLY A 189 3.57 -9.64 -8.63
CA GLY A 189 2.58 -10.24 -9.54
C GLY A 189 3.08 -11.53 -10.21
N LYS A 190 4.37 -11.59 -10.58
CA LYS A 190 4.98 -12.79 -11.17
C LYS A 190 5.13 -13.91 -10.15
N VAL A 191 5.57 -13.56 -8.92
CA VAL A 191 5.76 -14.55 -7.85
C VAL A 191 4.41 -15.09 -7.39
N PHE A 192 3.41 -14.21 -7.21
CA PHE A 192 2.05 -14.60 -6.86
C PHE A 192 1.44 -15.57 -7.88
N ALA A 193 1.58 -15.27 -9.18
CA ALA A 193 1.08 -16.10 -10.25
C ALA A 193 1.73 -17.50 -10.28
N LYS A 194 3.02 -17.62 -9.92
CA LYS A 194 3.75 -18.89 -9.88
C LYS A 194 3.52 -19.69 -8.61
N ALA A 195 3.56 -19.04 -7.45
CA ALA A 195 3.49 -19.68 -6.15
C ALA A 195 2.04 -19.98 -5.72
N GLY A 196 1.07 -19.27 -6.29
CA GLY A 196 -0.31 -19.29 -5.84
C GLY A 196 -0.56 -18.46 -4.58
N PRO A 197 -1.84 -18.11 -4.29
CA PRO A 197 -2.20 -17.19 -3.23
C PRO A 197 -1.79 -17.67 -1.83
N SER A 198 -1.96 -18.96 -1.55
CA SER A 198 -1.69 -19.52 -0.22
C SER A 198 -0.20 -19.53 0.13
N ILE A 199 0.64 -20.07 -0.77
CA ILE A 199 2.09 -20.17 -0.54
C ILE A 199 2.70 -18.76 -0.47
N PHE A 200 2.30 -17.89 -1.38
CA PHE A 200 2.79 -16.52 -1.40
C PHE A 200 2.46 -15.78 -0.09
N THR A 201 1.22 -15.88 0.41
CA THR A 201 0.81 -15.25 1.66
C THR A 201 1.61 -15.77 2.85
N VAL A 202 1.85 -17.09 2.93
CA VAL A 202 2.68 -17.69 3.99
C VAL A 202 4.10 -17.15 3.94
N ILE A 203 4.74 -17.08 2.76
CA ILE A 203 6.10 -16.55 2.62
C ILE A 203 6.19 -15.12 3.14
N VAL A 204 5.22 -14.28 2.77
CA VAL A 204 5.21 -12.86 3.15
C VAL A 204 4.91 -12.69 4.65
N CYS A 205 4.04 -13.52 5.24
CA CYS A 205 3.81 -13.54 6.68
C CYS A 205 5.06 -13.98 7.46
N VAL A 206 5.74 -15.02 7.01
CA VAL A 206 7.00 -15.48 7.62
C VAL A 206 8.07 -14.40 7.54
N ALA A 207 8.19 -13.71 6.42
CA ALA A 207 9.09 -12.58 6.28
C ALA A 207 8.76 -11.46 7.28
N PHE A 208 7.47 -11.16 7.50
CA PHE A 208 7.06 -10.15 8.47
C PHE A 208 7.42 -10.56 9.91
N VAL A 209 7.19 -11.81 10.27
CA VAL A 209 7.58 -12.33 11.61
C VAL A 209 9.10 -12.26 11.79
N ALA A 210 9.87 -12.60 10.76
CA ALA A 210 11.33 -12.48 10.78
C ALA A 210 11.78 -11.03 10.96
N ALA A 211 11.12 -10.06 10.30
CA ALA A 211 11.38 -8.64 10.50
C ALA A 211 11.16 -8.21 11.96
N MET A 212 10.05 -8.64 12.56
CA MET A 212 9.75 -8.35 13.96
C MET A 212 10.77 -8.99 14.91
N ALA A 213 11.17 -10.23 14.65
CA ALA A 213 12.21 -10.90 15.43
C ALA A 213 13.55 -10.12 15.37
N CYS A 214 13.92 -9.62 14.18
CA CYS A 214 15.11 -8.77 14.04
C CYS A 214 14.95 -7.43 14.82
N MET A 215 13.76 -6.82 14.81
CA MET A 215 13.50 -5.60 15.60
C MET A 215 13.71 -5.82 17.11
N VAL A 216 13.22 -6.95 17.63
CA VAL A 216 13.42 -7.32 19.04
C VAL A 216 14.90 -7.64 19.34
N ALA A 217 15.60 -8.27 18.39
CA ALA A 217 16.99 -8.65 18.54
C ALA A 217 17.98 -7.47 18.58
N LEU A 218 17.56 -6.26 18.22
CA LEU A 218 18.43 -5.05 18.30
C LEU A 218 18.88 -4.77 19.75
N ASN A 219 17.99 -4.91 20.73
CA ASN A 219 18.28 -4.86 22.17
C ASN A 219 19.37 -3.85 22.59
N GLY A 220 19.24 -2.60 22.15
CA GLY A 220 20.19 -1.50 22.50
C GLY A 220 21.51 -1.48 21.70
N HIS A 221 21.73 -2.46 20.82
CA HIS A 221 22.95 -2.53 20.00
C HIS A 221 22.60 -2.60 18.50
N PRO A 222 22.77 -1.49 17.75
CA PRO A 222 22.41 -1.44 16.34
C PRO A 222 23.43 -2.18 15.46
N ALA A 223 23.49 -3.51 15.58
CA ALA A 223 24.33 -4.34 14.71
C ALA A 223 23.83 -4.22 13.27
N THR A 224 24.71 -3.84 12.34
CA THR A 224 24.39 -3.62 10.92
C THR A 224 23.70 -4.83 10.29
N LEU A 225 24.12 -6.04 10.64
CA LEU A 225 23.52 -7.27 10.11
C LEU A 225 22.05 -7.42 10.53
N ILE A 226 21.71 -7.09 11.77
CA ILE A 226 20.34 -7.14 12.30
C ILE A 226 19.48 -6.06 11.61
N LEU A 227 20.03 -4.85 11.42
CA LEU A 227 19.36 -3.77 10.69
C LEU A 227 19.06 -4.15 9.24
N VAL A 228 20.00 -4.78 8.55
CA VAL A 228 19.76 -5.34 7.21
C VAL A 228 18.63 -6.35 7.25
N GLY A 229 18.60 -7.24 8.24
CA GLY A 229 17.50 -8.19 8.45
C GLY A 229 16.16 -7.50 8.65
N CYS A 230 16.09 -6.49 9.54
CA CYS A 230 14.89 -5.68 9.75
C CYS A 230 14.34 -5.09 8.45
N VAL A 231 15.22 -4.48 7.67
CA VAL A 231 14.85 -3.78 6.43
C VAL A 231 14.45 -4.73 5.33
N VAL A 232 15.27 -5.77 5.07
CA VAL A 232 15.03 -6.71 3.97
C VAL A 232 13.77 -7.55 4.21
N PHE A 233 13.63 -8.13 5.40
CA PHE A 233 12.44 -8.95 5.70
C PHE A 233 11.16 -8.11 5.74
N ALA A 234 11.20 -6.89 6.28
CA ALA A 234 10.04 -6.00 6.24
C ALA A 234 9.70 -5.56 4.82
N ALA A 235 10.70 -5.30 3.97
CA ALA A 235 10.47 -4.96 2.57
C ALA A 235 9.87 -6.14 1.77
N LEU A 236 10.30 -7.37 2.04
CA LEU A 236 9.66 -8.58 1.49
C LEU A 236 8.21 -8.75 1.97
N ALA A 237 7.90 -8.28 3.17
CA ALA A 237 6.56 -8.30 3.74
C ALA A 237 5.66 -7.14 3.28
N TYR A 238 6.20 -6.11 2.64
CA TYR A 238 5.46 -4.93 2.21
C TYR A 238 4.20 -5.23 1.38
N PRO A 239 4.17 -6.25 0.50
CA PRO A 239 2.97 -6.64 -0.25
C PRO A 239 1.74 -6.95 0.60
N LEU A 240 1.90 -7.34 1.89
CA LEU A 240 0.78 -7.55 2.81
C LEU A 240 -0.13 -6.32 2.92
N ASN A 241 0.46 -5.13 2.90
CA ASN A 241 -0.29 -3.88 3.00
C ASN A 241 -0.70 -3.30 1.65
N ALA A 242 0.06 -3.57 0.58
CA ALA A 242 -0.09 -2.89 -0.69
C ALA A 242 -0.96 -3.66 -1.70
N SER A 243 -0.69 -4.93 -1.94
CA SER A 243 -1.28 -5.67 -3.06
C SER A 243 -2.06 -6.93 -2.66
N ILE A 244 -1.67 -7.59 -1.58
CA ILE A 244 -2.30 -8.84 -1.14
C ILE A 244 -3.81 -8.68 -0.86
N PRO A 245 -4.32 -7.62 -0.21
CA PRO A 245 -5.75 -7.50 0.04
C PRO A 245 -6.60 -7.61 -1.24
N GLY A 246 -6.15 -6.97 -2.33
CA GLY A 246 -6.83 -7.07 -3.62
C GLY A 246 -6.68 -8.44 -4.27
N LEU A 247 -5.48 -9.00 -4.29
CA LEU A 247 -5.17 -10.28 -4.91
C LEU A 247 -5.91 -11.46 -4.23
N ILE A 248 -5.92 -11.49 -2.90
CA ILE A 248 -6.64 -12.53 -2.15
C ILE A 248 -8.15 -12.37 -2.31
N GLY A 249 -8.69 -11.16 -2.25
CA GLY A 249 -10.10 -10.92 -2.47
C GLY A 249 -10.58 -11.49 -3.80
N GLN A 250 -9.81 -11.31 -4.87
CA GLN A 250 -10.10 -11.84 -6.19
C GLN A 250 -10.00 -13.38 -6.24
N SER A 251 -8.99 -13.95 -5.61
CA SER A 251 -8.78 -15.41 -5.63
C SER A 251 -9.83 -16.19 -4.83
N VAL A 252 -10.41 -15.58 -3.78
CA VAL A 252 -11.38 -16.20 -2.88
C VAL A 252 -12.82 -16.03 -3.38
N PHE A 253 -13.18 -14.85 -3.85
CA PHE A 253 -14.57 -14.49 -4.17
C PHE A 253 -14.85 -14.44 -5.68
N GLY A 254 -13.82 -14.56 -6.53
CA GLY A 254 -13.97 -14.47 -7.98
C GLY A 254 -14.19 -13.05 -8.48
N GLY A 255 -14.66 -12.92 -9.73
CA GLY A 255 -14.71 -11.63 -10.43
C GLY A 255 -16.08 -10.95 -10.47
N ARG A 256 -17.19 -11.64 -10.14
CA ARG A 256 -18.55 -11.14 -10.36
C ARG A 256 -18.83 -9.77 -9.73
N ASP A 257 -18.70 -9.65 -8.42
CA ASP A 257 -18.90 -8.40 -7.65
C ASP A 257 -17.58 -7.95 -7.02
N PHE A 258 -16.45 -8.26 -7.66
CA PHE A 258 -15.11 -8.04 -7.10
C PHE A 258 -14.88 -6.61 -6.60
N ALA A 259 -15.28 -5.60 -7.37
CA ALA A 259 -15.09 -4.20 -7.00
C ALA A 259 -15.80 -3.85 -5.66
N ALA A 260 -17.04 -4.34 -5.49
CA ALA A 260 -17.83 -4.09 -4.30
C ALA A 260 -17.34 -4.88 -3.07
N ILE A 261 -16.88 -6.12 -3.29
CA ILE A 261 -16.30 -7.00 -2.25
C ILE A 261 -14.95 -6.43 -1.82
N SER A 262 -14.08 -6.07 -2.76
CA SER A 262 -12.77 -5.46 -2.49
C SER A 262 -12.90 -4.13 -1.75
N ALA A 263 -13.83 -3.27 -2.13
CA ALA A 263 -14.08 -2.00 -1.41
C ALA A 263 -14.45 -2.25 0.04
N THR A 264 -15.25 -3.29 0.33
CA THR A 264 -15.63 -3.65 1.70
C THR A 264 -14.45 -4.25 2.49
N LEU A 265 -13.62 -5.10 1.86
CA LEU A 265 -12.40 -5.61 2.48
C LEU A 265 -11.37 -4.50 2.75
N MET A 266 -11.24 -3.53 1.85
CA MET A 266 -10.38 -2.36 2.06
C MET A 266 -10.81 -1.50 3.26
N THR A 267 -12.10 -1.51 3.63
CA THR A 267 -12.53 -0.86 4.88
C THR A 267 -11.84 -1.47 6.10
N SER A 268 -11.72 -2.80 6.16
CA SER A 268 -11.01 -3.48 7.25
C SER A 268 -9.52 -3.11 7.28
N VAL A 269 -8.89 -2.96 6.11
CA VAL A 269 -7.50 -2.48 5.98
C VAL A 269 -7.35 -1.09 6.60
N TYR A 270 -8.21 -0.14 6.20
CA TYR A 270 -8.13 1.23 6.71
C TYR A 270 -8.49 1.35 8.20
N VAL A 271 -9.43 0.54 8.69
CA VAL A 271 -9.72 0.45 10.12
C VAL A 271 -8.49 -0.06 10.89
N GLY A 272 -7.83 -1.12 10.39
CA GLY A 272 -6.58 -1.61 10.99
C GLY A 272 -5.49 -0.55 11.04
N GLN A 273 -5.28 0.19 9.95
CA GLN A 273 -4.32 1.29 9.91
C GLN A 273 -4.67 2.42 10.89
N ALA A 274 -5.95 2.78 11.01
CA ALA A 274 -6.42 3.80 11.93
C ALA A 274 -6.24 3.40 13.40
N LEU A 275 -6.42 2.12 13.72
CA LEU A 275 -6.24 1.58 15.07
C LEU A 275 -4.75 1.47 15.47
N THR A 276 -3.83 1.57 14.54
CA THR A 276 -2.38 1.42 14.80
C THR A 276 -1.90 2.38 15.88
N ALA A 277 -2.15 3.68 15.74
CA ALA A 277 -1.64 4.67 16.67
C ALA A 277 -2.26 4.58 18.07
N PRO A 278 -3.60 4.45 18.23
CA PRO A 278 -4.20 4.22 19.54
C PRO A 278 -3.68 2.98 20.26
N VAL A 279 -3.55 1.85 19.54
CA VAL A 279 -3.08 0.58 20.11
C VAL A 279 -1.61 0.70 20.53
N MET A 280 -0.74 1.20 19.65
CA MET A 280 0.69 1.37 19.96
C MET A 280 0.90 2.33 21.12
N ASN A 281 0.18 3.45 21.16
CA ASN A 281 0.30 4.40 22.27
C ASN A 281 -0.22 3.82 23.59
N ALA A 282 -1.25 2.96 23.58
CA ALA A 282 -1.70 2.27 24.78
C ALA A 282 -0.63 1.34 25.35
N PHE A 283 0.11 0.62 24.51
CA PHE A 283 1.24 -0.21 24.94
C PHE A 283 2.41 0.63 25.47
N LEU A 284 2.78 1.70 24.79
CA LEU A 284 3.87 2.59 25.21
C LEU A 284 3.57 3.36 26.51
N ALA A 285 2.29 3.57 26.81
CA ALA A 285 1.89 4.24 28.06
C ALA A 285 1.93 3.33 29.30
N THR A 286 2.14 2.02 29.11
CA THR A 286 2.22 1.03 30.20
C THR A 286 3.67 0.74 30.64
N GLU A 287 4.67 1.28 29.93
CA GLU A 287 6.09 1.26 30.28
C GLU A 287 6.50 2.56 30.99
#